data_543ee4396ab517cbbecdb9d5d4bc0e52
#
_entry.id   543ee4396ab517cbbecdb9d5d4bc0e52
#
_cell.length_a   1.000
_cell.length_b   1.000
_cell.length_c   1.000
_cell.angle_alpha   90.00
_cell.angle_beta   90.00
_cell.angle_gamma   90.00
#
_symmetry.space_group_name_H-M   'P 1'
#
loop_
_entity.id
_entity.type
_entity.pdbx_description
1 polymer ?
#
loop_
_entity_poly.entity_id
_entity_poly.type
_entity_poly.pdbx_seq_one_letter_code
_entity_poly.pdbx_strand_id
1 'polypeptide(L)'
;ITTAKVEHGVDTAWLVDHHTEDFTASYAVQHWLDVAAQQKTVAITLRELAPFDKRLGTTQQAYEKAFAGVVNRILDEGYQVIALSTCTGIDSYNKDDRMVALNLRQHISDPARYHVVMDELNDLEMGKILGACELTVGTRLHSAIISMNFATPAIAINYEHKSAGIMQQLGLPEMAIDIRHLLDGSLQA
;
A
#
# COMPACT_ATOMS: atom_id res chain seq x y z
N ILE A 1 22.41 26.56 -15.19
CA ILE A 1 22.82 26.15 -13.83
C ILE A 1 22.15 27.16 -12.92
N THR A 2 21.26 26.71 -12.03
CA THR A 2 20.64 27.59 -11.03
C THR A 2 21.61 27.85 -9.89
N THR A 3 21.61 29.08 -9.35
CA THR A 3 22.30 29.44 -8.14
C THR A 3 21.40 29.32 -6.89
N ALA A 4 20.19 28.75 -7.07
CA ALA A 4 19.26 28.56 -5.98
C ALA A 4 19.86 27.62 -4.93
N LYS A 5 19.75 28.01 -3.67
CA LYS A 5 20.12 27.17 -2.54
C LYS A 5 19.09 26.01 -2.44
N VAL A 6 19.57 24.79 -2.48
CA VAL A 6 18.75 23.58 -2.29
C VAL A 6 18.93 23.10 -0.86
N GLU A 7 17.84 22.92 -0.16
CA GLU A 7 17.81 22.35 1.19
C GLU A 7 17.10 21.01 1.18
N HIS A 8 17.54 20.11 2.05
CA HIS A 8 16.87 18.83 2.23
C HIS A 8 15.56 19.03 2.99
N GLY A 9 14.48 18.43 2.49
CA GLY A 9 13.17 18.41 3.12
C GLY A 9 12.66 16.99 3.25
N VAL A 10 11.48 16.86 3.85
CA VAL A 10 10.76 15.59 3.96
C VAL A 10 9.50 15.61 3.11
N ASP A 11 8.95 14.45 2.81
CA ASP A 11 7.66 14.33 2.13
C ASP A 11 6.56 14.84 3.09
N THR A 12 5.65 15.68 2.59
CA THR A 12 4.58 16.29 3.42
C THR A 12 3.60 15.26 3.98
N ALA A 13 3.54 14.05 3.43
CA ALA A 13 2.73 12.96 3.99
C ALA A 13 3.15 12.58 5.44
N TRP A 14 4.38 12.93 5.87
CA TRP A 14 4.81 12.78 7.26
C TRP A 14 4.11 13.74 8.24
N LEU A 15 3.40 14.74 7.72
CA LEU A 15 2.64 15.70 8.53
C LEU A 15 1.21 15.24 8.84
N VAL A 16 0.78 14.09 8.35
CA VAL A 16 -0.53 13.53 8.71
C VAL A 16 -0.52 13.21 10.20
N ASP A 17 -1.34 13.96 10.95
CA ASP A 17 -1.39 13.86 12.41
C ASP A 17 -2.33 12.74 12.84
N HIS A 18 -1.78 11.75 13.53
CA HIS A 18 -2.53 10.61 14.08
C HIS A 18 -3.18 10.93 15.45
N HIS A 19 -2.80 12.06 16.07
CA HIS A 19 -3.27 12.50 17.39
C HIS A 19 -4.52 13.39 17.35
N THR A 20 -5.25 13.46 16.23
CA THR A 20 -6.49 14.22 16.17
C THR A 20 -7.50 13.67 17.18
N GLU A 21 -7.71 14.44 18.26
CA GLU A 21 -8.60 14.07 19.37
C GLU A 21 -10.08 14.00 18.95
N ASP A 22 -10.45 14.72 17.88
CA ASP A 22 -11.83 14.85 17.39
C ASP A 22 -12.18 13.90 16.23
N PHE A 23 -11.42 12.83 16.02
CA PHE A 23 -11.75 11.88 14.96
C PHE A 23 -12.98 11.05 15.30
N THR A 24 -14.07 11.27 14.58
CA THR A 24 -15.24 10.38 14.59
C THR A 24 -15.24 9.54 13.33
N ALA A 25 -15.12 8.22 13.49
CA ALA A 25 -15.15 7.30 12.37
C ALA A 25 -16.48 7.41 11.61
N SER A 26 -16.41 7.54 10.29
CA SER A 26 -17.56 7.35 9.41
C SER A 26 -18.03 5.89 9.49
N TYR A 27 -19.26 5.62 9.03
CA TYR A 27 -19.76 4.23 8.99
C TYR A 27 -18.83 3.30 8.19
N ALA A 28 -18.29 3.79 7.08
CA ALA A 28 -17.35 3.03 6.26
C ALA A 28 -16.05 2.73 7.03
N VAL A 29 -15.46 3.73 7.69
CA VAL A 29 -14.23 3.52 8.47
C VAL A 29 -14.48 2.57 9.64
N GLN A 30 -15.58 2.73 10.37
CA GLN A 30 -15.92 1.82 11.47
C GLN A 30 -16.08 0.38 10.99
N HIS A 31 -16.74 0.16 9.84
CA HIS A 31 -16.84 -1.15 9.23
C HIS A 31 -15.47 -1.81 8.99
N TRP A 32 -14.52 -1.06 8.43
CA TRP A 32 -13.19 -1.59 8.15
C TRP A 32 -12.35 -1.81 9.41
N LEU A 33 -12.51 -0.99 10.42
CA LEU A 33 -11.92 -1.22 11.74
C LEU A 33 -12.47 -2.49 12.38
N ASP A 34 -13.78 -2.73 12.29
CA ASP A 34 -14.43 -3.93 12.78
C ASP A 34 -13.95 -5.18 12.03
N VAL A 35 -13.77 -5.10 10.71
CA VAL A 35 -13.19 -6.18 9.91
C VAL A 35 -11.76 -6.45 10.36
N ALA A 36 -10.91 -5.43 10.52
CA ALA A 36 -9.54 -5.59 10.96
C ALA A 36 -9.43 -6.20 12.37
N ALA A 37 -10.40 -5.93 13.25
CA ALA A 37 -10.44 -6.46 14.62
C ALA A 37 -10.83 -7.95 14.70
N GLN A 38 -11.43 -8.53 13.67
CA GLN A 38 -11.88 -9.93 13.67
C GLN A 38 -10.73 -10.92 13.58
N GLN A 39 -9.65 -10.55 12.89
CA GLN A 39 -8.50 -11.42 12.64
C GLN A 39 -7.25 -10.55 12.38
N LYS A 40 -6.06 -11.09 12.65
CA LYS A 40 -4.81 -10.43 12.27
C LYS A 40 -4.82 -10.07 10.79
N THR A 41 -4.59 -8.81 10.51
CA THR A 41 -4.79 -8.22 9.19
C THR A 41 -3.51 -7.64 8.63
N VAL A 42 -3.23 -7.90 7.36
CA VAL A 42 -2.20 -7.22 6.57
C VAL A 42 -2.88 -6.30 5.57
N ALA A 43 -2.49 -5.04 5.56
CA ALA A 43 -2.94 -4.10 4.54
C ALA A 43 -2.07 -4.21 3.29
N ILE A 44 -2.67 -4.11 2.11
CA ILE A 44 -1.93 -4.00 0.86
C ILE A 44 -2.35 -2.77 0.07
N THR A 45 -1.42 -2.22 -0.71
CA THR A 45 -1.71 -1.17 -1.68
C THR A 45 -1.09 -1.50 -3.02
N LEU A 46 -1.90 -1.43 -4.05
CA LEU A 46 -1.56 -1.76 -5.42
C LEU A 46 -1.49 -0.50 -6.28
N ARG A 47 -1.07 -0.68 -7.53
CA ARG A 47 -1.13 0.39 -8.52
C ARG A 47 -1.26 -0.16 -9.93
N GLU A 48 -1.77 0.67 -10.82
CA GLU A 48 -1.58 0.48 -12.25
C GLU A 48 -0.13 0.78 -12.61
N LEU A 49 0.58 -0.19 -13.21
CA LEU A 49 2.01 -0.06 -13.52
C LEU A 49 2.32 0.91 -14.66
N ALA A 50 1.40 1.09 -15.61
CA ALA A 50 1.67 1.97 -16.74
C ALA A 50 2.00 3.41 -16.29
N PRO A 51 3.02 4.05 -16.89
CA PRO A 51 3.87 3.63 -18.03
C PRO A 51 5.14 2.85 -17.64
N PHE A 52 5.32 2.46 -16.37
CA PHE A 52 6.55 1.81 -15.87
C PHE A 52 6.68 0.35 -16.29
N ASP A 53 5.57 -0.31 -16.67
CA ASP A 53 5.50 -1.68 -17.17
C ASP A 53 6.52 -1.94 -18.27
N LYS A 54 6.62 -1.04 -19.25
CA LYS A 54 7.58 -1.14 -20.36
C LYS A 54 9.03 -1.10 -19.88
N ARG A 55 9.35 -0.23 -18.93
CA ARG A 55 10.70 -0.11 -18.35
C ARG A 55 11.06 -1.34 -17.52
N LEU A 56 10.09 -1.92 -16.86
CA LEU A 56 10.25 -3.12 -16.02
C LEU A 56 10.25 -4.41 -16.84
N GLY A 57 9.92 -4.35 -18.14
CA GLY A 57 9.82 -5.52 -19.01
C GLY A 57 8.72 -6.50 -18.57
N THR A 58 7.63 -5.99 -17.97
CA THR A 58 6.54 -6.79 -17.45
C THR A 58 5.19 -6.29 -17.97
N THR A 59 4.12 -6.97 -17.60
CA THR A 59 2.74 -6.56 -17.89
C THR A 59 1.98 -6.33 -16.59
N GLN A 60 0.89 -5.56 -16.64
CA GLN A 60 -0.02 -5.38 -15.51
C GLN A 60 -0.50 -6.72 -14.96
N GLN A 61 -0.90 -7.65 -15.85
CA GLN A 61 -1.37 -8.97 -15.47
C GLN A 61 -0.29 -9.81 -14.76
N ALA A 62 0.96 -9.77 -15.24
CA ALA A 62 2.06 -10.48 -14.59
C ALA A 62 2.35 -9.93 -13.19
N TYR A 63 2.29 -8.59 -13.02
CA TYR A 63 2.40 -7.94 -11.72
C TYR A 63 1.26 -8.36 -10.78
N GLU A 64 0.00 -8.32 -11.24
CA GLU A 64 -1.16 -8.71 -10.45
C GLU A 64 -1.03 -10.17 -9.99
N LYS A 65 -0.65 -11.08 -10.89
CA LYS A 65 -0.44 -12.48 -10.55
C LYS A 65 0.69 -12.68 -9.54
N ALA A 66 1.81 -11.96 -9.70
CA ALA A 66 2.92 -12.02 -8.77
C ALA A 66 2.54 -11.50 -7.38
N PHE A 67 1.78 -10.38 -7.33
CA PHE A 67 1.30 -9.82 -6.07
C PHE A 67 0.29 -10.75 -5.39
N ALA A 68 -0.57 -11.40 -6.17
CA ALA A 68 -1.50 -12.41 -5.63
C ALA A 68 -0.76 -13.58 -4.95
N GLY A 69 0.42 -13.96 -5.44
CA GLY A 69 1.27 -14.94 -4.76
C GLY A 69 1.68 -14.50 -3.36
N VAL A 70 2.05 -13.23 -3.19
CA VAL A 70 2.35 -12.66 -1.85
C VAL A 70 1.10 -12.66 -0.97
N VAL A 71 -0.04 -12.25 -1.51
CA VAL A 71 -1.31 -12.26 -0.76
C VAL A 71 -1.67 -13.69 -0.32
N ASN A 72 -1.56 -14.66 -1.21
CA ASN A 72 -1.85 -16.07 -0.90
C ASN A 72 -0.93 -16.59 0.22
N ARG A 73 0.37 -16.21 0.19
CA ARG A 73 1.28 -16.56 1.28
C ARG A 73 0.86 -15.94 2.62
N ILE A 74 0.42 -14.68 2.64
CA ILE A 74 -0.10 -14.01 3.84
C ILE A 74 -1.36 -14.73 4.36
N LEU A 75 -2.26 -15.15 3.45
CA LEU A 75 -3.46 -15.91 3.81
C LEU A 75 -3.13 -17.30 4.37
N ASP A 76 -2.11 -17.98 3.82
CA ASP A 76 -1.64 -19.30 4.29
C ASP A 76 -1.03 -19.22 5.70
N GLU A 77 -0.42 -18.08 6.06
CA GLU A 77 0.08 -17.80 7.41
C GLU A 77 -1.05 -17.44 8.42
N GLY A 78 -2.29 -17.50 7.99
CA GLY A 78 -3.46 -17.32 8.86
C GLY A 78 -3.93 -15.86 9.02
N TYR A 79 -3.41 -14.93 8.23
CA TYR A 79 -3.90 -13.54 8.22
C TYR A 79 -5.11 -13.38 7.30
N GLN A 80 -5.81 -12.28 7.43
CA GLN A 80 -6.66 -11.73 6.38
C GLN A 80 -5.98 -10.53 5.72
N VAL A 81 -6.46 -10.11 4.56
CA VAL A 81 -5.89 -9.01 3.79
C VAL A 81 -6.94 -7.98 3.48
N ILE A 82 -6.61 -6.71 3.73
CA ILE A 82 -7.41 -5.55 3.31
C ILE A 82 -6.61 -4.79 2.24
N ALA A 83 -7.15 -4.70 1.03
CA ALA A 83 -6.59 -3.90 -0.05
C ALA A 83 -7.15 -2.47 0.02
N LEU A 84 -6.29 -1.49 0.25
CA LEU A 84 -6.58 -0.07 0.30
C LEU A 84 -6.03 0.64 -0.94
N SER A 85 -6.63 1.77 -1.31
CA SER A 85 -6.21 2.53 -2.48
C SER A 85 -5.94 3.99 -2.13
N THR A 86 -4.76 4.48 -2.49
CA THR A 86 -4.37 5.90 -2.39
C THR A 86 -4.66 6.68 -3.68
N CYS A 87 -5.25 6.03 -4.66
CA CYS A 87 -5.61 6.61 -5.95
C CYS A 87 -6.95 6.01 -6.40
N THR A 88 -7.99 6.83 -6.43
CA THR A 88 -9.38 6.41 -6.65
C THR A 88 -10.00 6.99 -7.92
N GLY A 89 -9.18 7.51 -8.84
CA GLY A 89 -9.64 7.98 -10.14
C GLY A 89 -10.33 9.34 -10.12
N ILE A 90 -10.15 10.12 -9.04
CA ILE A 90 -10.79 11.44 -8.88
C ILE A 90 -10.17 12.44 -9.87
N ASP A 91 -10.99 13.35 -10.38
CA ASP A 91 -10.64 14.41 -11.33
C ASP A 91 -10.12 13.87 -12.69
N SER A 92 -9.04 14.45 -13.18
CA SER A 92 -8.42 14.11 -14.46
C SER A 92 -7.45 12.92 -14.39
N TYR A 93 -7.21 12.38 -13.18
CA TYR A 93 -6.32 11.25 -12.99
C TYR A 93 -7.08 9.94 -13.17
N ASN A 94 -7.17 9.46 -14.40
CA ASN A 94 -7.95 8.29 -14.82
C ASN A 94 -7.36 6.94 -14.35
N LYS A 95 -6.82 6.88 -13.13
CA LYS A 95 -6.27 5.65 -12.54
C LYS A 95 -6.98 5.36 -11.22
N ASP A 96 -7.52 4.17 -11.12
CA ASP A 96 -8.20 3.69 -9.92
C ASP A 96 -7.60 2.37 -9.47
N ASP A 97 -6.81 2.43 -8.40
CA ASP A 97 -6.12 1.26 -7.87
C ASP A 97 -7.06 0.23 -7.24
N ARG A 98 -8.32 0.62 -6.93
CA ARG A 98 -9.36 -0.31 -6.48
C ARG A 98 -9.66 -1.35 -7.57
N MET A 99 -9.61 -0.93 -8.84
CA MET A 99 -9.79 -1.86 -9.97
C MET A 99 -8.67 -2.88 -10.06
N VAL A 100 -7.43 -2.47 -9.78
CA VAL A 100 -6.29 -3.40 -9.71
C VAL A 100 -6.48 -4.41 -8.57
N ALA A 101 -6.94 -3.96 -7.40
CA ALA A 101 -7.24 -4.82 -6.26
C ALA A 101 -8.38 -5.81 -6.58
N LEU A 102 -9.43 -5.38 -7.27
CA LEU A 102 -10.51 -6.27 -7.72
C LEU A 102 -10.01 -7.31 -8.74
N ASN A 103 -9.15 -6.91 -9.68
CA ASN A 103 -8.57 -7.85 -10.65
C ASN A 103 -7.71 -8.92 -9.98
N LEU A 104 -7.00 -8.54 -8.91
CA LEU A 104 -6.19 -9.48 -8.13
C LEU A 104 -7.03 -10.64 -7.57
N ARG A 105 -8.29 -10.39 -7.22
CA ARG A 105 -9.20 -11.35 -6.57
C ARG A 105 -9.34 -12.66 -7.33
N GLN A 106 -9.24 -12.64 -8.68
CA GLN A 106 -9.32 -13.87 -9.49
C GLN A 106 -8.15 -14.86 -9.25
N HIS A 107 -7.05 -14.39 -8.64
CA HIS A 107 -5.87 -15.18 -8.35
C HIS A 107 -5.71 -15.50 -6.85
N ILE A 108 -6.67 -15.12 -6.02
CA ILE A 108 -6.64 -15.33 -4.57
C ILE A 108 -7.21 -16.70 -4.21
N SER A 109 -6.46 -17.44 -3.39
CA SER A 109 -6.80 -18.79 -2.96
C SER A 109 -8.00 -18.83 -1.99
N ASP A 110 -8.11 -17.82 -1.12
CA ASP A 110 -9.20 -17.65 -0.17
C ASP A 110 -9.84 -16.26 -0.28
N PRO A 111 -10.79 -16.07 -1.23
CA PRO A 111 -11.44 -14.77 -1.44
C PRO A 111 -12.30 -14.28 -0.25
N ALA A 112 -12.62 -15.16 0.72
CA ALA A 112 -13.38 -14.76 1.90
C ALA A 112 -12.55 -13.94 2.88
N ARG A 113 -11.24 -14.13 2.90
CA ARG A 113 -10.27 -13.36 3.71
C ARG A 113 -9.53 -12.29 2.94
N TYR A 114 -9.95 -11.98 1.72
CA TYR A 114 -9.42 -10.90 0.89
C TYR A 114 -10.48 -9.83 0.66
N HIS A 115 -10.29 -8.67 1.27
CA HIS A 115 -11.23 -7.56 1.26
C HIS A 115 -10.69 -6.40 0.42
N VAL A 116 -11.54 -5.78 -0.38
CA VAL A 116 -11.18 -4.59 -1.17
C VAL A 116 -12.01 -3.41 -0.67
N VAL A 117 -11.34 -2.38 -0.18
CA VAL A 117 -11.97 -1.13 0.24
C VAL A 117 -12.33 -0.34 -0.99
N MET A 118 -13.63 -0.18 -1.24
CA MET A 118 -14.16 0.59 -2.37
C MET A 118 -14.50 2.03 -1.99
N ASP A 119 -14.48 2.34 -0.69
CA ASP A 119 -14.76 3.67 -0.17
C ASP A 119 -13.65 4.65 -0.54
N GLU A 120 -14.02 5.91 -0.71
CA GLU A 120 -13.09 7.01 -0.80
C GLU A 120 -12.75 7.48 0.61
N LEU A 121 -11.50 7.31 0.99
CA LEU A 121 -11.00 7.64 2.31
C LEU A 121 -10.06 8.85 2.20
N ASN A 122 -10.15 9.76 3.16
CA ASN A 122 -9.11 10.76 3.36
C ASN A 122 -7.88 10.13 4.03
N ASP A 123 -6.81 10.89 4.16
CA ASP A 123 -5.52 10.45 4.72
C ASP A 123 -5.62 9.97 6.17
N LEU A 124 -6.43 10.65 7.00
CA LEU A 124 -6.66 10.29 8.39
C LEU A 124 -7.49 8.99 8.51
N GLU A 125 -8.55 8.87 7.73
CA GLU A 125 -9.40 7.67 7.68
C GLU A 125 -8.59 6.45 7.22
N MET A 126 -7.80 6.61 6.16
CA MET A 126 -6.88 5.58 5.69
C MET A 126 -5.86 5.22 6.77
N GLY A 127 -5.26 6.22 7.43
CA GLY A 127 -4.31 6.02 8.51
C GLY A 127 -4.88 5.23 9.67
N LYS A 128 -6.13 5.49 10.08
CA LYS A 128 -6.80 4.73 11.14
C LYS A 128 -6.99 3.25 10.77
N ILE A 129 -7.35 2.95 9.52
CA ILE A 129 -7.48 1.56 9.06
C ILE A 129 -6.11 0.88 8.97
N LEU A 130 -5.09 1.57 8.42
CA LEU A 130 -3.72 1.06 8.38
C LEU A 130 -3.17 0.81 9.78
N GLY A 131 -3.47 1.71 10.74
CA GLY A 131 -3.09 1.60 12.15
C GLY A 131 -3.73 0.41 12.89
N ALA A 132 -4.80 -0.16 12.35
CA ALA A 132 -5.44 -1.37 12.87
C ALA A 132 -4.87 -2.67 12.26
N CYS A 133 -3.92 -2.57 11.32
CA CYS A 133 -3.27 -3.70 10.67
C CYS A 133 -1.91 -4.02 11.31
N GLU A 134 -1.45 -5.26 11.18
CA GLU A 134 -0.14 -5.71 11.69
C GLU A 134 1.02 -5.24 10.78
N LEU A 135 0.75 -5.07 9.50
CA LEU A 135 1.74 -4.73 8.47
C LEU A 135 1.06 -4.11 7.26
N THR A 136 1.74 -3.20 6.59
CA THR A 136 1.35 -2.73 5.26
C THR A 136 2.39 -3.18 4.23
N VAL A 137 1.94 -3.74 3.10
CA VAL A 137 2.79 -4.11 1.96
C VAL A 137 2.25 -3.43 0.70
N GLY A 138 3.05 -2.59 0.04
CA GLY A 138 2.49 -1.89 -1.09
C GLY A 138 3.47 -1.28 -2.08
N THR A 139 2.95 -1.02 -3.27
CA THR A 139 3.67 -0.31 -4.35
C THR A 139 3.39 1.20 -4.38
N ARG A 140 2.54 1.70 -3.47
CA ARG A 140 2.28 3.13 -3.27
C ARG A 140 3.08 3.64 -2.06
N LEU A 141 4.05 4.53 -2.32
CA LEU A 141 4.92 5.07 -1.27
C LEU A 141 4.15 5.76 -0.14
N HIS A 142 3.14 6.59 -0.48
CA HIS A 142 2.38 7.32 0.54
C HIS A 142 1.64 6.39 1.50
N SER A 143 1.20 5.20 1.06
CA SER A 143 0.59 4.24 1.98
C SER A 143 1.58 3.72 3.03
N ALA A 144 2.86 3.53 2.65
CA ALA A 144 3.89 3.15 3.61
C ALA A 144 4.18 4.29 4.61
N ILE A 145 4.25 5.55 4.14
CA ILE A 145 4.44 6.71 5.00
C ILE A 145 3.28 6.86 5.99
N ILE A 146 2.04 6.83 5.50
CA ILE A 146 0.84 6.95 6.34
C ILE A 146 0.78 5.80 7.35
N SER A 147 1.06 4.57 6.91
CA SER A 147 1.10 3.41 7.80
C SER A 147 2.07 3.62 8.97
N MET A 148 3.30 4.06 8.68
CA MET A 148 4.30 4.32 9.72
C MET A 148 3.92 5.49 10.63
N ASN A 149 3.25 6.54 10.12
CA ASN A 149 2.69 7.61 10.95
C ASN A 149 1.65 7.09 11.97
N PHE A 150 0.95 6.01 11.64
CA PHE A 150 -0.02 5.34 12.51
C PHE A 150 0.57 4.13 13.24
N ALA A 151 1.90 4.12 13.40
CA ALA A 151 2.66 3.12 14.15
C ALA A 151 2.57 1.67 13.60
N THR A 152 2.16 1.50 12.35
CA THR A 152 2.15 0.20 11.68
C THR A 152 3.35 0.07 10.75
N PRO A 153 4.17 -0.99 10.87
CA PRO A 153 5.31 -1.20 9.98
C PRO A 153 4.87 -1.33 8.52
N ALA A 154 5.75 -0.94 7.59
CA ALA A 154 5.42 -0.98 6.18
C ALA A 154 6.59 -1.46 5.32
N ILE A 155 6.28 -2.34 4.36
CA ILE A 155 7.18 -2.77 3.29
C ILE A 155 6.78 -2.03 2.00
N ALA A 156 7.69 -1.23 1.46
CA ALA A 156 7.51 -0.54 0.20
C ALA A 156 8.09 -1.36 -0.96
N ILE A 157 7.23 -1.83 -1.86
CA ILE A 157 7.68 -2.46 -3.10
C ILE A 157 8.08 -1.36 -4.09
N ASN A 158 9.38 -1.29 -4.34
CA ASN A 158 10.02 -0.17 -5.02
C ASN A 158 10.18 -0.45 -6.51
N TYR A 159 9.47 0.30 -7.36
CA TYR A 159 9.60 0.30 -8.82
C TYR A 159 10.36 1.52 -9.35
N GLU A 160 10.69 2.46 -8.47
CA GLU A 160 11.46 3.70 -8.72
C GLU A 160 12.33 4.03 -7.50
N HIS A 161 13.28 4.95 -7.66
CA HIS A 161 14.24 5.34 -6.61
C HIS A 161 13.61 6.03 -5.40
N LYS A 162 12.38 6.57 -5.53
CA LYS A 162 11.75 7.41 -4.49
C LYS A 162 11.55 6.64 -3.17
N SER A 163 10.97 5.45 -3.24
CA SER A 163 10.70 4.65 -2.02
C SER A 163 11.99 4.20 -1.34
N ALA A 164 12.99 3.75 -2.10
CA ALA A 164 14.28 3.35 -1.55
C ALA A 164 14.98 4.53 -0.86
N GLY A 165 14.94 5.73 -1.46
CA GLY A 165 15.54 6.93 -0.88
C GLY A 165 14.91 7.32 0.46
N ILE A 166 13.59 7.26 0.56
CA ILE A 166 12.87 7.57 1.81
C ILE A 166 13.18 6.53 2.88
N MET A 167 13.09 5.23 2.58
CA MET A 167 13.41 4.18 3.54
C MET A 167 14.86 4.26 4.02
N GLN A 168 15.80 4.60 3.14
CA GLN A 168 17.19 4.85 3.51
C GLN A 168 17.34 6.03 4.47
N GLN A 169 16.64 7.13 4.25
CA GLN A 169 16.65 8.30 5.15
C GLN A 169 16.10 7.97 6.54
N LEU A 170 15.17 7.04 6.63
CA LEU A 170 14.60 6.55 7.89
C LEU A 170 15.50 5.51 8.60
N GLY A 171 16.59 5.08 7.97
CA GLY A 171 17.43 4.00 8.49
C GLY A 171 16.80 2.61 8.37
N LEU A 172 15.83 2.44 7.46
CA LEU A 172 15.07 1.21 7.20
C LEU A 172 15.22 0.75 5.73
N PRO A 173 16.44 0.70 5.16
CA PRO A 173 16.63 0.37 3.75
C PRO A 173 16.10 -1.03 3.39
N GLU A 174 16.08 -1.97 4.34
CA GLU A 174 15.56 -3.33 4.18
C GLU A 174 14.03 -3.37 3.99
N MET A 175 13.30 -2.32 4.37
CA MET A 175 11.86 -2.21 4.14
C MET A 175 11.51 -1.72 2.73
N ALA A 176 12.49 -1.39 1.90
CA ALA A 176 12.31 -1.07 0.48
C ALA A 176 12.74 -2.25 -0.38
N ILE A 177 11.79 -3.04 -0.84
CA ILE A 177 12.04 -4.22 -1.67
C ILE A 177 11.91 -3.86 -3.15
N ASP A 178 12.91 -4.20 -3.95
CA ASP A 178 12.82 -3.99 -5.40
C ASP A 178 11.69 -4.84 -6.01
N ILE A 179 10.87 -4.24 -6.86
CA ILE A 179 9.73 -4.91 -7.52
C ILE A 179 10.15 -6.17 -8.31
N ARG A 180 11.43 -6.27 -8.70
CA ARG A 180 11.94 -7.47 -9.37
C ARG A 180 11.84 -8.71 -8.49
N HIS A 181 11.99 -8.59 -7.15
CA HIS A 181 11.79 -9.69 -6.22
C HIS A 181 10.33 -10.13 -6.11
N LEU A 182 9.40 -9.22 -6.35
CA LEU A 182 7.99 -9.57 -6.51
C LEU A 182 7.78 -10.35 -7.81
N LEU A 183 8.31 -9.83 -8.93
CA LEU A 183 8.06 -10.34 -10.28
C LEU A 183 8.72 -11.71 -10.53
N ASP A 184 9.88 -11.99 -9.92
CA ASP A 184 10.58 -13.27 -10.04
C ASP A 184 10.13 -14.31 -8.98
N GLY A 185 9.24 -13.93 -8.08
CA GLY A 185 8.68 -14.79 -7.04
C GLY A 185 9.56 -14.96 -5.80
N SER A 186 10.73 -14.34 -5.73
CA SER A 186 11.62 -14.47 -4.56
C SER A 186 11.08 -13.80 -3.30
N LEU A 187 10.13 -12.87 -3.43
CA LEU A 187 9.44 -12.26 -2.30
C LEU A 187 8.45 -13.22 -1.59
N GLN A 188 8.08 -14.32 -2.24
CA GLN A 188 7.12 -15.29 -1.69
C GLN A 188 7.82 -16.46 -0.98
N ALA A 189 9.13 -16.59 -1.16
CA ALA A 189 9.95 -17.63 -0.56
C ALA A 189 10.30 -17.31 0.90
#